data_5a959274bfcd394c4071fde360748a57
#
_entry.id   5a959274bfcd394c4071fde360748a57
#
_cell.length_a   1.000
_cell.length_b   1.000
_cell.length_c   1.000
_cell.angle_alpha   90.00
_cell.angle_beta   90.00
_cell.angle_gamma   90.00
#
_symmetry.space_group_name_H-M   'P 1'
#
loop_
_entity.id
_entity.type
_entity.pdbx_description
1 polymer ?
#
loop_
_entity_poly.entity_id
_entity_poly.type
_entity_poly.pdbx_seq_one_letter_code
_entity_poly.pdbx_strand_id
1 'polypeptide(L)'
;MARKGQKETEKTRRRILASALTLFAKKGYDRTTFTDIAARLDMTKGAVYWHFESKQALLMALIDEMLQKFGRQIAALLPQGETSFDGLSFPVVADMMVRNAAQIICDAKGTAFFLLIHEQIKWADASMAKIREDLLTNHRFGPWSAFRKAVENGIRSGSVRTDVDPAQVATVCVSIWDGLVHSRIAHVLQCDLEDTLRKSYDAVWKSITAAERVPPAQ
;
A
#
# COMPACT_ATOMS: atom_id res chain seq x y z
N MET A 1 20.36 21.08 -24.45
CA MET A 1 19.04 20.71 -25.05
C MET A 1 18.54 19.36 -24.58
N ALA A 2 19.32 18.28 -24.48
CA ALA A 2 18.88 16.95 -24.06
C ALA A 2 18.15 16.89 -22.70
N ARG A 3 18.62 17.60 -21.67
CA ARG A 3 18.05 17.63 -20.32
C ARG A 3 16.64 18.25 -20.22
N LYS A 4 16.31 19.18 -21.14
CA LYS A 4 14.98 19.82 -21.22
C LYS A 4 13.97 18.88 -21.87
N GLY A 5 14.36 18.16 -22.93
CA GLY A 5 13.51 17.16 -23.58
C GLY A 5 13.18 15.99 -22.65
N GLN A 6 14.16 15.51 -21.88
CA GLN A 6 13.97 14.41 -20.93
C GLN A 6 12.99 14.77 -19.79
N LYS A 7 13.04 16.03 -19.29
CA LYS A 7 12.08 16.52 -18.29
C LYS A 7 10.66 16.64 -18.86
N GLU A 8 10.48 17.05 -20.10
CA GLU A 8 9.17 17.17 -20.72
C GLU A 8 8.57 15.77 -21.01
N THR A 9 9.37 14.82 -21.45
CA THR A 9 9.01 13.42 -21.62
C THR A 9 8.50 12.81 -20.31
N GLU A 10 9.23 13.00 -19.22
CA GLU A 10 8.83 12.49 -17.91
C GLU A 10 7.56 13.15 -17.38
N LYS A 11 7.38 14.44 -17.60
CA LYS A 11 6.15 15.17 -17.26
C LYS A 11 4.95 14.61 -18.03
N THR A 12 5.11 14.34 -19.31
CA THR A 12 4.05 13.75 -20.14
C THR A 12 3.72 12.32 -19.66
N ARG A 13 4.74 11.52 -19.37
CA ARG A 13 4.57 10.18 -18.82
C ARG A 13 3.72 10.19 -17.54
N ARG A 14 4.00 11.10 -16.59
CA ARG A 14 3.23 11.25 -15.35
C ARG A 14 1.78 11.73 -15.60
N ARG A 15 1.55 12.59 -16.59
CA ARG A 15 0.19 12.98 -16.99
C ARG A 15 -0.60 11.79 -17.51
N ILE A 16 0.02 10.91 -18.29
CA ILE A 16 -0.60 9.68 -18.80
C ILE A 16 -0.95 8.76 -17.61
N LEU A 17 -0.04 8.52 -16.67
CA LEU A 17 -0.29 7.70 -15.48
C LEU A 17 -1.44 8.25 -14.64
N ALA A 18 -1.48 9.56 -14.38
CA ALA A 18 -2.55 10.19 -13.62
C ALA A 18 -3.92 10.11 -14.32
N SER A 19 -3.95 10.25 -15.67
CA SER A 19 -5.16 10.06 -16.47
C SER A 19 -5.64 8.61 -16.44
N ALA A 20 -4.70 7.66 -16.59
CA ALA A 20 -4.98 6.24 -16.53
C ALA A 20 -5.59 5.84 -15.18
N LEU A 21 -5.01 6.28 -14.06
CA LEU A 21 -5.55 6.02 -12.72
C LEU A 21 -7.01 6.48 -12.60
N THR A 22 -7.29 7.70 -13.05
CA THR A 22 -8.65 8.25 -13.01
C THR A 22 -9.63 7.44 -13.84
N LEU A 23 -9.22 7.03 -15.05
CA LEU A 23 -10.08 6.26 -15.96
C LEU A 23 -10.26 4.82 -15.48
N PHE A 24 -9.20 4.17 -15.02
CA PHE A 24 -9.26 2.83 -14.46
C PHE A 24 -10.19 2.75 -13.24
N ALA A 25 -10.08 3.72 -12.32
CA ALA A 25 -10.95 3.78 -11.15
C ALA A 25 -12.43 4.05 -11.50
N LYS A 26 -12.70 4.90 -12.51
CA LYS A 26 -14.08 5.28 -12.89
C LYS A 26 -14.74 4.30 -13.86
N LYS A 27 -14.01 3.84 -14.85
CA LYS A 27 -14.53 3.08 -16.01
C LYS A 27 -14.19 1.60 -15.93
N GLY A 28 -13.25 1.24 -15.06
CA GLY A 28 -12.66 -0.10 -14.95
C GLY A 28 -11.44 -0.26 -15.82
N TYR A 29 -10.51 -1.12 -15.36
CA TYR A 29 -9.29 -1.45 -16.10
C TYR A 29 -9.60 -2.01 -17.48
N ASP A 30 -10.45 -3.05 -17.57
CA ASP A 30 -10.73 -3.76 -18.82
C ASP A 30 -11.34 -2.85 -19.90
N ARG A 31 -12.26 -1.96 -19.51
CA ARG A 31 -12.99 -1.07 -20.41
C ARG A 31 -12.24 0.20 -20.81
N THR A 32 -11.11 0.50 -20.19
CA THR A 32 -10.31 1.67 -20.52
C THR A 32 -9.32 1.34 -21.64
N THR A 33 -9.27 2.21 -22.65
CA THR A 33 -8.36 2.09 -23.81
C THR A 33 -7.35 3.23 -23.84
N PHE A 34 -6.27 3.05 -24.62
CA PHE A 34 -5.32 4.14 -24.88
C PHE A 34 -5.94 5.33 -25.62
N THR A 35 -7.00 5.08 -26.40
CA THR A 35 -7.79 6.14 -27.03
C THR A 35 -8.52 7.01 -25.99
N ASP A 36 -9.10 6.39 -24.95
CA ASP A 36 -9.74 7.13 -23.86
C ASP A 36 -8.73 8.01 -23.11
N ILE A 37 -7.53 7.47 -22.84
CA ILE A 37 -6.46 8.21 -22.15
C ILE A 37 -5.96 9.37 -23.00
N ALA A 38 -5.73 9.15 -24.28
CA ALA A 38 -5.28 10.13 -25.24
C ALA A 38 -6.30 11.29 -25.37
N ALA A 39 -7.59 10.95 -25.55
CA ALA A 39 -8.67 11.93 -25.67
C ALA A 39 -8.77 12.83 -24.41
N ARG A 40 -8.60 12.25 -23.21
CA ARG A 40 -8.62 13.01 -21.95
C ARG A 40 -7.45 14.01 -21.82
N LEU A 41 -6.36 13.79 -22.52
CA LEU A 41 -5.13 14.59 -22.45
C LEU A 41 -4.93 15.50 -23.68
N ASP A 42 -5.86 15.50 -24.61
CA ASP A 42 -5.75 16.17 -25.92
C ASP A 42 -4.48 15.71 -26.68
N MET A 43 -4.23 14.39 -26.66
CA MET A 43 -3.07 13.76 -27.30
C MET A 43 -3.53 12.77 -28.38
N THR A 44 -2.60 12.38 -29.26
CA THR A 44 -2.83 11.26 -30.18
C THR A 44 -2.66 9.93 -29.45
N LYS A 45 -3.36 8.88 -29.90
CA LYS A 45 -3.15 7.51 -29.42
C LYS A 45 -1.69 7.06 -29.61
N GLY A 46 -1.04 7.46 -30.69
CA GLY A 46 0.38 7.20 -30.96
C GLY A 46 1.31 7.78 -29.91
N ALA A 47 0.98 8.98 -29.40
CA ALA A 47 1.76 9.60 -28.31
C ALA A 47 1.69 8.78 -27.01
N VAL A 48 0.55 8.14 -26.70
CA VAL A 48 0.44 7.24 -25.54
C VAL A 48 1.26 5.96 -25.77
N TYR A 49 1.19 5.36 -26.97
CA TYR A 49 1.99 4.19 -27.34
C TYR A 49 3.50 4.45 -27.30
N TRP A 50 3.93 5.65 -27.57
CA TRP A 50 5.34 6.03 -27.47
C TRP A 50 5.87 5.94 -26.03
N HIS A 51 5.01 6.17 -25.02
CA HIS A 51 5.36 6.07 -23.60
C HIS A 51 5.14 4.68 -23.01
N PHE A 52 4.14 3.93 -23.48
CA PHE A 52 3.75 2.63 -22.95
C PHE A 52 3.35 1.68 -24.07
N GLU A 53 4.09 0.59 -24.23
CA GLU A 53 3.87 -0.40 -25.28
C GLU A 53 2.56 -1.18 -25.14
N SER A 54 2.04 -1.31 -23.93
CA SER A 54 0.80 -2.05 -23.63
C SER A 54 0.07 -1.48 -22.40
N LYS A 55 -1.21 -1.86 -22.27
CA LYS A 55 -2.00 -1.48 -21.09
C LYS A 55 -1.47 -2.13 -19.82
N GLN A 56 -0.89 -3.34 -19.91
CA GLN A 56 -0.21 -3.97 -18.79
C GLN A 56 1.04 -3.21 -18.38
N ALA A 57 1.89 -2.77 -19.32
CA ALA A 57 3.06 -1.95 -19.03
C ALA A 57 2.68 -0.61 -18.37
N LEU A 58 1.58 0.01 -18.83
CA LEU A 58 1.02 1.19 -18.21
C LEU A 58 0.54 0.93 -16.77
N LEU A 59 -0.16 -0.19 -16.53
CA LEU A 59 -0.63 -0.59 -15.20
C LEU A 59 0.55 -0.84 -14.26
N MET A 60 1.56 -1.59 -14.70
CA MET A 60 2.77 -1.84 -13.90
C MET A 60 3.45 -0.53 -13.48
N ALA A 61 3.67 0.38 -14.44
CA ALA A 61 4.27 1.67 -14.16
C ALA A 61 3.43 2.52 -13.21
N LEU A 62 2.10 2.43 -13.28
CA LEU A 62 1.20 3.09 -12.35
C LEU A 62 1.33 2.51 -10.93
N ILE A 63 1.35 1.19 -10.82
CA ILE A 63 1.53 0.48 -9.55
C ILE A 63 2.87 0.89 -8.92
N ASP A 64 3.97 0.85 -9.68
CA ASP A 64 5.30 1.24 -9.22
C ASP A 64 5.33 2.69 -8.70
N GLU A 65 4.73 3.64 -9.45
CA GLU A 65 4.66 5.05 -9.03
C GLU A 65 3.90 5.20 -7.71
N MET A 66 2.78 4.49 -7.57
CA MET A 66 1.94 4.57 -6.35
C MET A 66 2.61 3.87 -5.16
N LEU A 67 3.25 2.71 -5.35
CA LEU A 67 4.01 2.04 -4.29
C LEU A 67 5.19 2.88 -3.81
N GLN A 68 5.91 3.55 -4.72
CA GLN A 68 6.97 4.49 -4.36
C GLN A 68 6.43 5.70 -3.59
N LYS A 69 5.25 6.22 -3.99
CA LYS A 69 4.59 7.31 -3.27
C LYS A 69 4.23 6.89 -1.84
N PHE A 70 3.57 5.74 -1.69
CA PHE A 70 3.20 5.20 -0.37
C PHE A 70 4.43 4.86 0.48
N GLY A 71 5.47 4.29 -0.12
CA GLY A 71 6.73 4.05 0.57
C GLY A 71 7.33 5.34 1.15
N ARG A 72 7.33 6.44 0.39
CA ARG A 72 7.77 7.75 0.90
C ARG A 72 6.85 8.29 2.00
N GLN A 73 5.53 8.13 1.87
CA GLN A 73 4.58 8.57 2.90
C GLN A 73 4.79 7.81 4.21
N ILE A 74 4.95 6.48 4.13
CA ILE A 74 5.23 5.65 5.32
C ILE A 74 6.61 5.99 5.89
N ALA A 75 7.64 6.18 5.06
CA ALA A 75 8.97 6.59 5.53
C ALA A 75 8.94 7.96 6.26
N ALA A 76 8.08 8.87 5.85
CA ALA A 76 7.89 10.16 6.52
C ALA A 76 7.20 10.04 7.89
N LEU A 77 6.62 8.88 8.21
CA LEU A 77 6.02 8.57 9.53
C LEU A 77 7.02 7.91 10.48
N LEU A 78 8.23 7.58 10.03
CA LEU A 78 9.26 7.01 10.90
C LEU A 78 9.55 7.95 12.08
N PRO A 79 9.81 7.41 13.29
CA PRO A 79 10.25 8.21 14.41
C PRO A 79 11.52 8.99 14.09
N GLN A 80 11.72 10.11 14.78
CA GLN A 80 12.90 10.95 14.60
C GLN A 80 14.19 10.15 14.87
N GLY A 81 15.11 10.17 13.92
CA GLY A 81 16.38 9.43 13.96
C GLY A 81 16.34 8.03 13.36
N GLU A 82 15.16 7.50 13.04
CA GLU A 82 15.02 6.21 12.36
C GLU A 82 15.05 6.37 10.83
N THR A 83 15.77 5.47 10.15
CA THR A 83 15.89 5.45 8.69
C THR A 83 15.33 4.17 8.07
N SER A 84 14.93 3.19 8.89
CA SER A 84 14.39 1.91 8.48
C SER A 84 13.33 1.39 9.47
N PHE A 85 12.63 0.33 9.08
CA PHE A 85 11.66 -0.36 9.96
C PHE A 85 12.32 -1.42 10.85
N ASP A 86 13.65 -1.64 10.74
CA ASP A 86 14.32 -2.79 11.33
C ASP A 86 14.35 -2.77 12.87
N GLY A 87 14.35 -1.58 13.49
CA GLY A 87 14.37 -1.42 14.95
C GLY A 87 13.00 -1.17 15.58
N LEU A 88 11.94 -1.01 14.78
CA LEU A 88 10.64 -0.56 15.30
C LEU A 88 9.92 -1.65 16.11
N SER A 89 9.25 -1.21 17.18
CA SER A 89 8.34 -2.06 17.94
C SER A 89 6.96 -2.14 17.29
N PHE A 90 6.20 -3.18 17.64
CA PHE A 90 4.85 -3.38 17.12
C PHE A 90 3.92 -2.17 17.33
N PRO A 91 3.84 -1.54 18.55
CA PRO A 91 2.98 -0.37 18.74
C PRO A 91 3.34 0.82 17.84
N VAL A 92 4.63 1.03 17.54
CA VAL A 92 5.08 2.09 16.64
C VAL A 92 4.63 1.81 15.21
N VAL A 93 4.81 0.60 14.72
CA VAL A 93 4.35 0.21 13.38
C VAL A 93 2.82 0.32 13.28
N ALA A 94 2.09 -0.11 14.31
CA ALA A 94 0.65 0.00 14.37
C ALA A 94 0.17 1.47 14.25
N ASP A 95 0.77 2.40 15.01
CA ASP A 95 0.44 3.84 14.93
C ASP A 95 0.77 4.42 13.55
N MET A 96 1.89 4.03 12.95
CA MET A 96 2.22 4.43 11.57
C MET A 96 1.16 3.97 10.57
N MET A 97 0.62 2.75 10.73
CA MET A 97 -0.41 2.21 9.84
C MET A 97 -1.75 2.93 10.01
N VAL A 98 -2.12 3.32 11.24
CA VAL A 98 -3.31 4.15 11.48
C VAL A 98 -3.18 5.50 10.76
N ARG A 99 -2.06 6.19 10.92
CA ARG A 99 -1.80 7.47 10.22
C ARG A 99 -1.76 7.32 8.70
N ASN A 100 -1.20 6.23 8.20
CA ASN A 100 -1.18 5.94 6.76
C ASN A 100 -2.60 5.72 6.21
N ALA A 101 -3.50 5.05 6.93
CA ALA A 101 -4.90 4.90 6.55
C ALA A 101 -5.59 6.26 6.38
N ALA A 102 -5.43 7.18 7.33
CA ALA A 102 -5.96 8.53 7.24
C ALA A 102 -5.42 9.30 6.02
N GLN A 103 -4.11 9.18 5.75
CA GLN A 103 -3.49 9.82 4.58
C GLN A 103 -4.06 9.30 3.25
N ILE A 104 -4.28 7.99 3.13
CA ILE A 104 -4.82 7.39 1.89
C ILE A 104 -6.24 7.85 1.64
N ILE A 105 -7.08 7.92 2.68
CA ILE A 105 -8.47 8.35 2.57
C ILE A 105 -8.58 9.83 2.19
N CYS A 106 -7.70 10.67 2.73
CA CYS A 106 -7.64 12.10 2.40
C CYS A 106 -7.03 12.39 1.01
N ASP A 107 -6.36 11.42 0.39
CA ASP A 107 -5.73 11.57 -0.92
C ASP A 107 -6.58 10.94 -2.02
N ALA A 108 -7.20 11.75 -2.85
CA ALA A 108 -8.04 11.28 -3.96
C ALA A 108 -7.33 10.28 -4.91
N LYS A 109 -6.01 10.41 -5.11
CA LYS A 109 -5.23 9.45 -5.91
C LYS A 109 -5.00 8.15 -5.13
N GLY A 110 -4.76 8.24 -3.82
CA GLY A 110 -4.64 7.08 -2.93
C GLY A 110 -5.92 6.26 -2.93
N THR A 111 -7.06 6.91 -2.71
CA THR A 111 -8.38 6.28 -2.78
C THR A 111 -8.67 5.66 -4.15
N ALA A 112 -8.40 6.39 -5.25
CA ALA A 112 -8.60 5.86 -6.60
C ALA A 112 -7.71 4.64 -6.89
N PHE A 113 -6.47 4.65 -6.42
CA PHE A 113 -5.56 3.50 -6.56
C PHE A 113 -6.02 2.31 -5.73
N PHE A 114 -6.46 2.54 -4.50
CA PHE A 114 -6.99 1.49 -3.63
C PHE A 114 -8.19 0.80 -4.29
N LEU A 115 -9.17 1.56 -4.78
CA LEU A 115 -10.32 1.02 -5.52
C LEU A 115 -9.90 0.28 -6.80
N LEU A 116 -8.91 0.79 -7.53
CA LEU A 116 -8.39 0.09 -8.70
C LEU A 116 -7.88 -1.31 -8.34
N ILE A 117 -7.02 -1.40 -7.33
CA ILE A 117 -6.39 -2.66 -6.92
C ILE A 117 -7.40 -3.67 -6.36
N HIS A 118 -8.36 -3.22 -5.56
CA HIS A 118 -9.30 -4.10 -4.86
C HIS A 118 -10.55 -4.43 -5.67
N GLU A 119 -11.02 -3.55 -6.54
CA GLU A 119 -12.33 -3.72 -7.19
C GLU A 119 -12.26 -3.85 -8.72
N GLN A 120 -11.25 -3.26 -9.38
CA GLN A 120 -11.26 -3.12 -10.82
C GLN A 120 -10.31 -4.08 -11.56
N ILE A 121 -9.40 -4.74 -10.84
CA ILE A 121 -8.45 -5.69 -11.41
C ILE A 121 -8.91 -7.11 -11.09
N LYS A 122 -9.08 -7.91 -12.14
CA LYS A 122 -9.36 -9.35 -12.03
C LYS A 122 -8.05 -10.12 -11.83
N TRP A 123 -7.55 -10.14 -10.62
CA TRP A 123 -6.26 -10.76 -10.29
C TRP A 123 -6.16 -12.25 -10.62
N ALA A 124 -7.28 -12.97 -10.71
CA ALA A 124 -7.32 -14.38 -11.09
C ALA A 124 -7.04 -14.61 -12.58
N ASP A 125 -7.19 -13.59 -13.44
CA ASP A 125 -6.95 -13.73 -14.86
C ASP A 125 -5.48 -14.05 -15.17
N ALA A 126 -5.24 -14.95 -16.13
CA ALA A 126 -3.90 -15.35 -16.56
C ALA A 126 -3.07 -14.15 -17.06
N SER A 127 -3.72 -13.16 -17.69
CA SER A 127 -3.07 -11.92 -18.16
C SER A 127 -2.46 -11.09 -17.01
N MET A 128 -2.89 -11.30 -15.76
CA MET A 128 -2.40 -10.61 -14.57
C MET A 128 -1.31 -11.41 -13.82
N ALA A 129 -1.00 -12.63 -14.24
CA ALA A 129 -0.09 -13.52 -13.52
C ALA A 129 1.28 -12.88 -13.26
N LYS A 130 1.88 -12.27 -14.29
CA LYS A 130 3.19 -11.60 -14.19
C LYS A 130 3.13 -10.41 -13.22
N ILE A 131 2.10 -9.57 -13.33
CA ILE A 131 1.94 -8.40 -12.45
C ILE A 131 1.78 -8.84 -10.99
N ARG A 132 1.00 -9.90 -10.75
CA ARG A 132 0.82 -10.49 -9.43
C ARG A 132 2.13 -11.04 -8.86
N GLU A 133 2.91 -11.75 -9.67
CA GLU A 133 4.22 -12.26 -9.28
C GLU A 133 5.19 -11.13 -8.93
N ASP A 134 5.28 -10.09 -9.78
CA ASP A 134 6.11 -8.92 -9.55
C ASP A 134 5.71 -8.18 -8.27
N LEU A 135 4.40 -8.04 -8.00
CA LEU A 135 3.90 -7.46 -6.76
C LEU A 135 4.31 -8.29 -5.53
N LEU A 136 4.14 -9.60 -5.56
CA LEU A 136 4.53 -10.50 -4.47
C LEU A 136 6.04 -10.47 -4.20
N THR A 137 6.84 -10.36 -5.26
CA THR A 137 8.31 -10.32 -5.16
C THR A 137 8.82 -8.98 -4.61
N ASN A 138 8.19 -7.87 -4.99
CA ASN A 138 8.60 -6.52 -4.63
C ASN A 138 8.06 -6.04 -3.26
N HIS A 139 7.15 -6.80 -2.63
CA HIS A 139 6.57 -6.44 -1.32
C HIS A 139 7.51 -6.54 -0.11
N ARG A 140 8.83 -6.67 -0.32
CA ARG A 140 9.82 -6.72 0.76
C ARG A 140 9.86 -5.48 1.67
N PHE A 141 9.23 -4.36 1.28
CA PHE A 141 9.25 -3.07 2.00
C PHE A 141 7.85 -2.52 2.33
N GLY A 142 6.83 -3.37 2.31
CA GLY A 142 5.46 -2.95 2.61
C GLY A 142 5.08 -3.10 4.09
N PRO A 143 3.84 -2.71 4.46
CA PRO A 143 3.28 -2.85 5.81
C PRO A 143 3.43 -4.25 6.39
N TRP A 144 3.28 -5.29 5.57
CA TRP A 144 3.45 -6.68 5.98
C TRP A 144 4.87 -6.96 6.52
N SER A 145 5.88 -6.48 5.79
CA SER A 145 7.28 -6.63 6.23
C SER A 145 7.56 -5.85 7.51
N ALA A 146 6.99 -4.66 7.68
CA ALA A 146 7.15 -3.85 8.88
C ALA A 146 6.56 -4.55 10.12
N PHE A 147 5.32 -5.06 10.03
CA PHE A 147 4.73 -5.83 11.12
C PHE A 147 5.50 -7.11 11.44
N ARG A 148 5.89 -7.88 10.42
CA ARG A 148 6.69 -9.09 10.61
C ARG A 148 7.98 -8.81 11.37
N LYS A 149 8.75 -7.82 10.94
CA LYS A 149 9.99 -7.41 11.61
C LYS A 149 9.75 -6.93 13.04
N ALA A 150 8.69 -6.17 13.28
CA ALA A 150 8.35 -5.69 14.61
C ALA A 150 8.02 -6.84 15.58
N VAL A 151 7.34 -7.89 15.11
CA VAL A 151 7.08 -9.11 15.89
C VAL A 151 8.37 -9.89 16.13
N GLU A 152 9.22 -10.08 15.10
CA GLU A 152 10.54 -10.71 15.23
C GLU A 152 11.42 -9.99 16.26
N ASN A 153 11.40 -8.65 16.26
CA ASN A 153 12.09 -7.82 17.25
C ASN A 153 11.54 -8.06 18.66
N GLY A 154 10.21 -8.11 18.79
CA GLY A 154 9.53 -8.38 20.05
C GLY A 154 9.87 -9.76 20.63
N ILE A 155 9.93 -10.80 19.81
CA ILE A 155 10.35 -12.14 20.22
C ILE A 155 11.82 -12.10 20.72
N ARG A 156 12.69 -11.43 19.97
CA ARG A 156 14.12 -11.32 20.30
C ARG A 156 14.35 -10.54 21.60
N SER A 157 13.56 -9.52 21.87
CA SER A 157 13.61 -8.73 23.12
C SER A 157 12.86 -9.35 24.30
N GLY A 158 12.10 -10.42 24.08
CA GLY A 158 11.27 -11.08 25.09
C GLY A 158 9.95 -10.37 25.40
N SER A 159 9.56 -9.34 24.64
CA SER A 159 8.26 -8.65 24.78
C SER A 159 7.12 -9.38 24.09
N VAL A 160 7.43 -10.25 23.13
CA VAL A 160 6.48 -11.13 22.44
C VAL A 160 6.81 -12.59 22.77
N ARG A 161 5.79 -13.42 22.91
CA ARG A 161 5.93 -14.86 23.17
C ARG A 161 6.67 -15.55 22.01
N THR A 162 7.45 -16.58 22.32
CA THR A 162 8.27 -17.31 21.35
C THR A 162 7.49 -18.28 20.46
N ASP A 163 6.24 -18.61 20.80
CA ASP A 163 5.34 -19.47 20.04
C ASP A 163 4.53 -18.72 18.98
N VAL A 164 4.73 -17.41 18.86
CA VAL A 164 4.03 -16.54 17.89
C VAL A 164 4.70 -16.63 16.52
N ASP A 165 3.91 -16.86 15.47
CA ASP A 165 4.38 -16.76 14.08
C ASP A 165 4.32 -15.31 13.58
N PRO A 166 5.48 -14.66 13.33
CA PRO A 166 5.54 -13.28 12.85
C PRO A 166 4.84 -13.06 11.51
N ALA A 167 4.86 -14.05 10.61
CA ALA A 167 4.22 -13.95 9.30
C ALA A 167 2.70 -13.97 9.42
N GLN A 168 2.16 -14.82 10.29
CA GLN A 168 0.73 -14.88 10.57
C GLN A 168 0.22 -13.58 11.19
N VAL A 169 0.91 -13.03 12.19
CA VAL A 169 0.54 -11.76 12.82
C VAL A 169 0.56 -10.62 11.79
N ALA A 170 1.60 -10.53 10.98
CA ALA A 170 1.69 -9.52 9.93
C ALA A 170 0.53 -9.63 8.94
N THR A 171 0.16 -10.85 8.54
CA THR A 171 -0.99 -11.10 7.65
C THR A 171 -2.29 -10.62 8.28
N VAL A 172 -2.54 -10.94 9.56
CA VAL A 172 -3.73 -10.48 10.29
C VAL A 172 -3.78 -8.95 10.34
N CYS A 173 -2.66 -8.29 10.72
CA CYS A 173 -2.60 -6.84 10.82
C CYS A 173 -2.88 -6.13 9.48
N VAL A 174 -2.31 -6.62 8.39
CA VAL A 174 -2.55 -6.05 7.06
C VAL A 174 -3.99 -6.30 6.60
N SER A 175 -4.55 -7.50 6.88
CA SER A 175 -5.95 -7.81 6.54
C SER A 175 -6.95 -6.93 7.30
N ILE A 176 -6.69 -6.62 8.57
CA ILE A 176 -7.49 -5.66 9.36
C ILE A 176 -7.43 -4.28 8.70
N TRP A 177 -6.24 -3.82 8.35
CA TRP A 177 -6.03 -2.52 7.72
C TRP A 177 -6.78 -2.42 6.38
N ASP A 178 -6.54 -3.39 5.49
CA ASP A 178 -7.18 -3.47 4.17
C ASP A 178 -8.71 -3.47 4.27
N GLY A 179 -9.25 -4.33 5.12
CA GLY A 179 -10.71 -4.46 5.29
C GLY A 179 -11.37 -3.20 5.83
N LEU A 180 -10.76 -2.53 6.82
CA LEU A 180 -11.30 -1.30 7.40
C LEU A 180 -11.16 -0.11 6.47
N VAL A 181 -10.02 0.04 5.79
CA VAL A 181 -9.83 1.10 4.78
C VAL A 181 -10.79 0.91 3.61
N HIS A 182 -10.96 -0.32 3.11
CA HIS A 182 -11.93 -0.63 2.07
C HIS A 182 -13.35 -0.24 2.51
N SER A 183 -13.77 -0.69 3.69
CA SER A 183 -15.12 -0.40 4.23
C SER A 183 -15.36 1.10 4.40
N ARG A 184 -14.32 1.87 4.75
CA ARG A 184 -14.39 3.34 4.86
C ARG A 184 -14.55 4.00 3.49
N ILE A 185 -13.76 3.55 2.49
CA ILE A 185 -13.83 4.06 1.12
C ILE A 185 -15.17 3.70 0.46
N ALA A 186 -15.68 2.50 0.72
CA ALA A 186 -16.98 2.04 0.23
C ALA A 186 -18.19 2.66 0.97
N HIS A 187 -17.95 3.53 1.96
CA HIS A 187 -18.99 4.17 2.80
C HIS A 187 -19.88 3.19 3.57
N VAL A 188 -19.39 1.99 3.89
CA VAL A 188 -20.12 0.99 4.69
C VAL A 188 -19.60 0.86 6.12
N LEU A 189 -18.49 1.52 6.46
CA LEU A 189 -17.95 1.54 7.81
C LEU A 189 -18.82 2.44 8.72
N GLN A 190 -19.37 1.88 9.79
CA GLN A 190 -20.28 2.57 10.72
C GLN A 190 -19.58 3.06 12.00
N CYS A 191 -18.27 2.90 12.09
CA CYS A 191 -17.46 3.33 13.23
C CYS A 191 -16.33 4.26 12.78
N ASP A 192 -15.65 4.90 13.74
CA ASP A 192 -14.45 5.66 13.45
C ASP A 192 -13.31 4.74 13.03
N LEU A 193 -12.69 5.03 11.89
CA LEU A 193 -11.64 4.19 11.32
C LEU A 193 -10.39 4.15 12.19
N GLU A 194 -9.91 5.32 12.65
CA GLU A 194 -8.66 5.40 13.40
C GLU A 194 -8.80 4.73 14.76
N ASP A 195 -9.90 5.00 15.46
CA ASP A 195 -10.21 4.37 16.76
C ASP A 195 -10.34 2.84 16.62
N THR A 196 -11.01 2.38 15.55
CA THR A 196 -11.20 0.94 15.30
C THR A 196 -9.88 0.26 14.96
N LEU A 197 -9.04 0.87 14.12
CA LEU A 197 -7.70 0.35 13.82
C LEU A 197 -6.84 0.26 15.07
N ARG A 198 -6.80 1.33 15.90
CA ARG A 198 -6.05 1.35 17.16
C ARG A 198 -6.50 0.22 18.09
N LYS A 199 -7.78 0.09 18.35
CA LYS A 199 -8.35 -0.97 19.20
C LYS A 199 -8.05 -2.36 18.67
N SER A 200 -8.12 -2.56 17.35
CA SER A 200 -7.81 -3.84 16.72
C SER A 200 -6.34 -4.22 16.88
N TYR A 201 -5.43 -3.27 16.65
CA TYR A 201 -4.00 -3.49 16.84
C TYR A 201 -3.62 -3.71 18.30
N ASP A 202 -4.27 -2.98 19.24
CA ASP A 202 -4.10 -3.21 20.68
C ASP A 202 -4.54 -4.60 21.09
N ALA A 203 -5.65 -5.10 20.52
CA ALA A 203 -6.12 -6.46 20.78
C ALA A 203 -5.11 -7.51 20.26
N VAL A 204 -4.58 -7.32 19.03
CA VAL A 204 -3.53 -8.18 18.48
C VAL A 204 -2.29 -8.13 19.37
N TRP A 205 -1.83 -6.94 19.76
CA TRP A 205 -0.66 -6.76 20.62
C TRP A 205 -0.81 -7.51 21.95
N LYS A 206 -1.93 -7.31 22.64
CA LYS A 206 -2.23 -8.00 23.90
C LYS A 206 -2.26 -9.53 23.74
N SER A 207 -2.68 -10.03 22.60
CA SER A 207 -2.74 -11.47 22.34
C SER A 207 -1.37 -12.13 22.13
N ILE A 208 -0.35 -11.34 21.74
CA ILE A 208 0.99 -11.85 21.42
C ILE A 208 2.05 -11.49 22.47
N THR A 209 1.77 -10.55 23.39
CA THR A 209 2.72 -10.15 24.43
C THR A 209 3.02 -11.32 25.37
N ALA A 210 4.27 -11.39 25.83
CA ALA A 210 4.64 -12.28 26.93
C ALA A 210 3.88 -11.87 28.19
N ALA A 211 3.30 -12.83 28.93
CA ALA A 211 2.73 -12.53 30.24
C ALA A 211 3.82 -11.88 31.11
N GLU A 212 3.46 -10.78 31.81
CA GLU A 212 4.36 -10.23 32.82
C GLU A 212 4.77 -11.38 33.75
N ARG A 213 6.07 -11.66 33.85
CA ARG A 213 6.55 -12.60 34.87
C ARG A 213 6.25 -11.97 36.21
N VAL A 214 5.18 -12.42 36.85
CA VAL A 214 4.97 -12.14 38.27
C VAL A 214 6.19 -12.70 38.97
N PRO A 215 7.04 -11.90 39.65
CA PRO A 215 8.16 -12.43 40.39
C PRO A 215 7.62 -13.41 41.43
N PRO A 216 8.28 -14.54 41.66
CA PRO A 216 7.85 -15.48 42.71
C PRO A 216 7.76 -14.72 44.02
N ALA A 217 6.61 -14.83 44.69
CA ALA A 217 6.42 -14.28 46.03
C ALA A 217 7.55 -14.83 46.93
N GLN A 218 8.32 -13.91 47.54
CA GLN A 218 9.37 -14.24 48.52
C GLN A 218 8.76 -14.70 49.84
#